data_ee9e245fb9e0c590848fef3d5a3408aa
#
_entry.id   ee9e245fb9e0c590848fef3d5a3408aa
#
_cell.length_a   1.000
_cell.length_b   1.000
_cell.length_c   1.000
_cell.angle_alpha   90.00
_cell.angle_beta   90.00
_cell.angle_gamma   90.00
#
_symmetry.space_group_name_H-M   'P 1'
#
loop_
_entity.id
_entity.type
_entity.pdbx_description
1 polymer ?
#
loop_
_entity_poly.entity_id
_entity_poly.type
_entity_poly.pdbx_seq_one_letter_code
_entity_poly.pdbx_strand_id
1 'polypeptide(L)'
;RIEHPQSVIDAARFGEHAGHPLLGAADYKLVHHCDNGRSVYSFCMCPGGTVVAATSEEGRVVTNGMSQYSRNERNANSAIVVGIDPEQDYPGDVLAGIGLQRELEALAYKMGGENYNAPAQLLGDFLKGRPSTALGSVTPSYQPGVTLSDLSSALPDYAIAAIREAIPVFDKQIHGFAMADAVLTGIETRSSSPICIKRGADFHSVTTRGLYPAGEGAGYAGGILSAAIDGIKVAEAVAQELCGGQLHPQSPAQPVHAA
;
A
#
# COMPACT_ATOMS: atom_id res chain seq x y z
N ARG A 1 -7.54 0.68 0.46
CA ARG A 1 -7.44 -0.79 0.33
C ARG A 1 -8.74 -1.37 -0.19
N ILE A 2 -8.67 -2.50 -0.86
CA ILE A 2 -9.85 -3.26 -1.30
C ILE A 2 -9.97 -4.55 -0.48
N GLU A 3 -11.17 -4.86 -0.02
CA GLU A 3 -11.50 -6.09 0.69
C GLU A 3 -12.47 -6.95 -0.10
N HIS A 4 -12.15 -8.24 -0.20
CA HIS A 4 -13.01 -9.28 -0.75
C HIS A 4 -13.18 -10.40 0.29
N PRO A 5 -14.26 -11.20 0.25
CA PRO A 5 -14.27 -12.45 0.98
C PRO A 5 -13.07 -13.31 0.53
N GLN A 6 -12.32 -13.88 1.48
CA GLN A 6 -11.17 -14.74 1.12
C GLN A 6 -11.59 -15.89 0.21
N SER A 7 -12.78 -16.44 0.41
CA SER A 7 -13.32 -17.52 -0.42
C SER A 7 -13.47 -17.18 -1.90
N VAL A 8 -13.72 -15.91 -2.24
CA VAL A 8 -13.79 -15.45 -3.65
C VAL A 8 -12.40 -15.53 -4.28
N ILE A 9 -11.39 -15.08 -3.55
CA ILE A 9 -9.99 -15.13 -4.02
C ILE A 9 -9.49 -16.57 -4.09
N ASP A 10 -9.81 -17.40 -3.11
CA ASP A 10 -9.46 -18.83 -3.12
C ASP A 10 -10.08 -19.54 -4.33
N ALA A 11 -11.36 -19.30 -4.60
CA ALA A 11 -12.04 -19.88 -5.74
C ALA A 11 -11.44 -19.42 -7.09
N ALA A 12 -11.12 -18.13 -7.21
CA ALA A 12 -10.49 -17.58 -8.41
C ALA A 12 -9.09 -18.14 -8.68
N ARG A 13 -8.34 -18.46 -7.61
CA ARG A 13 -6.94 -18.93 -7.70
C ARG A 13 -6.81 -20.43 -7.75
N PHE A 14 -7.64 -21.15 -7.02
CA PHE A 14 -7.52 -22.62 -6.84
C PHE A 14 -8.64 -23.41 -7.48
N GLY A 15 -9.72 -22.75 -7.98
CA GLY A 15 -10.84 -23.43 -8.58
C GLY A 15 -11.47 -24.46 -7.65
N GLU A 16 -11.61 -25.69 -8.13
CA GLU A 16 -12.15 -26.82 -7.36
C GLU A 16 -11.30 -27.23 -6.13
N HIS A 17 -10.05 -26.80 -6.07
CA HIS A 17 -9.15 -27.05 -4.94
C HIS A 17 -9.21 -25.96 -3.86
N ALA A 18 -10.09 -24.97 -4.00
CA ALA A 18 -10.30 -23.94 -2.97
C ALA A 18 -10.69 -24.59 -1.63
N GLY A 19 -10.05 -24.14 -0.56
CA GLY A 19 -10.26 -24.72 0.79
C GLY A 19 -9.48 -26.00 1.06
N HIS A 20 -8.61 -26.45 0.14
CA HIS A 20 -7.75 -27.62 0.41
C HIS A 20 -6.75 -27.30 1.54
N PRO A 21 -6.62 -28.16 2.58
CA PRO A 21 -5.83 -27.83 3.79
C PRO A 21 -4.36 -27.49 3.54
N LEU A 22 -3.77 -27.99 2.47
CA LEU A 22 -2.35 -27.75 2.14
C LEU A 22 -2.12 -26.46 1.35
N LEU A 23 -3.15 -25.84 0.78
CA LEU A 23 -2.98 -24.64 -0.04
C LEU A 23 -3.02 -23.35 0.78
N GLY A 24 -3.74 -23.35 1.90
CA GLY A 24 -3.94 -22.13 2.70
C GLY A 24 -4.75 -21.07 1.97
N ALA A 25 -4.72 -19.85 2.48
CA ALA A 25 -5.40 -18.70 1.88
C ALA A 25 -4.64 -18.21 0.63
N ALA A 26 -5.36 -18.05 -0.47
CA ALA A 26 -4.81 -17.60 -1.75
C ALA A 26 -4.37 -16.12 -1.71
N ASP A 27 -3.29 -15.80 -2.40
CA ASP A 27 -2.81 -14.46 -2.64
C ASP A 27 -2.83 -14.10 -4.14
N TYR A 28 -2.54 -12.82 -4.44
CA TYR A 28 -2.39 -12.33 -5.80
C TYR A 28 -1.43 -11.15 -5.86
N LYS A 29 -0.86 -10.95 -7.04
CA LYS A 29 -0.10 -9.75 -7.41
C LYS A 29 -0.59 -9.29 -8.78
N LEU A 30 -1.09 -8.05 -8.84
CA LEU A 30 -1.70 -7.47 -10.02
C LEU A 30 -1.00 -6.17 -10.39
N VAL A 31 -0.88 -5.91 -11.68
CA VAL A 31 -0.36 -4.66 -12.24
C VAL A 31 -1.10 -4.34 -13.53
N HIS A 32 -1.35 -3.06 -13.75
CA HIS A 32 -1.88 -2.53 -15.00
C HIS A 32 -1.23 -1.19 -15.31
N HIS A 33 -0.82 -1.01 -16.56
CA HIS A 33 -0.32 0.25 -17.09
C HIS A 33 -1.46 0.92 -17.84
N CYS A 34 -1.90 2.07 -17.33
CA CYS A 34 -3.07 2.78 -17.79
C CYS A 34 -2.77 3.69 -18.99
N ASP A 35 -3.81 4.00 -19.76
CA ASP A 35 -3.73 4.89 -20.93
C ASP A 35 -3.26 6.31 -20.56
N ASN A 36 -3.52 6.76 -19.33
CA ASN A 36 -3.04 8.05 -18.81
C ASN A 36 -1.54 8.05 -18.40
N GLY A 37 -0.81 6.97 -18.70
CA GLY A 37 0.61 6.80 -18.38
C GLY A 37 0.89 6.39 -16.93
N ARG A 38 -0.13 6.24 -16.08
CA ARG A 38 0.02 5.76 -14.70
C ARG A 38 0.04 4.24 -14.63
N SER A 39 0.68 3.72 -13.61
CA SER A 39 0.61 2.30 -13.30
C SER A 39 -0.17 2.08 -12.02
N VAL A 40 -1.03 1.07 -12.02
CA VAL A 40 -1.81 0.65 -10.85
C VAL A 40 -1.34 -0.73 -10.41
N TYR A 41 -1.12 -0.87 -9.11
CA TYR A 41 -0.62 -2.12 -8.52
C TYR A 41 -1.52 -2.58 -7.38
N SER A 42 -1.70 -3.90 -7.24
CA SER A 42 -2.04 -4.47 -5.94
C SER A 42 -0.77 -4.48 -5.08
N PHE A 43 -0.83 -3.90 -3.89
CA PHE A 43 0.35 -3.78 -3.03
C PHE A 43 0.06 -4.32 -1.63
N CYS A 44 1.07 -4.97 -1.01
CA CYS A 44 0.92 -5.59 0.31
C CYS A 44 -0.40 -6.36 0.45
N MET A 45 -0.62 -7.33 -0.47
CA MET A 45 -1.78 -8.22 -0.41
C MET A 45 -1.71 -9.07 0.84
N CYS A 46 -2.81 -9.10 1.60
CA CYS A 46 -2.96 -9.75 2.89
C CYS A 46 -4.05 -10.82 2.79
N PRO A 47 -3.68 -12.09 2.49
CA PRO A 47 -4.63 -13.20 2.47
C PRO A 47 -5.13 -13.50 3.89
N GLY A 48 -6.43 -13.78 4.03
CA GLY A 48 -7.06 -14.02 5.33
C GLY A 48 -6.62 -12.98 6.36
N GLY A 49 -6.73 -11.70 6.01
CA GLY A 49 -6.22 -10.61 6.81
C GLY A 49 -7.25 -9.52 7.08
N THR A 50 -6.80 -8.43 7.67
CA THR A 50 -7.63 -7.28 8.04
C THR A 50 -7.03 -5.99 7.53
N VAL A 51 -7.87 -5.01 7.25
CA VAL A 51 -7.45 -3.61 7.09
C VAL A 51 -7.25 -3.02 8.49
N VAL A 52 -6.12 -2.38 8.71
CA VAL A 52 -5.72 -1.85 10.02
C VAL A 52 -5.46 -0.35 9.97
N ALA A 53 -5.63 0.32 11.10
CA ALA A 53 -5.24 1.71 11.27
C ALA A 53 -3.70 1.83 11.31
N ALA A 54 -3.16 2.77 10.54
CA ALA A 54 -1.73 3.06 10.46
C ALA A 54 -1.42 4.54 10.67
N THR A 55 -2.34 5.26 11.29
CA THR A 55 -2.24 6.69 11.58
C THR A 55 -1.16 6.94 12.62
N SER A 56 -0.31 7.93 12.37
CA SER A 56 0.75 8.36 13.29
C SER A 56 0.65 9.85 13.67
N GLU A 57 -0.28 10.60 13.10
CA GLU A 57 -0.50 12.03 13.36
C GLU A 57 -1.96 12.26 13.72
N GLU A 58 -2.22 13.12 14.69
CA GLU A 58 -3.56 13.50 15.13
C GLU A 58 -4.37 14.16 13.99
N GLY A 59 -5.68 13.88 13.94
CA GLY A 59 -6.57 14.45 12.93
C GLY A 59 -6.34 13.92 11.51
N ARG A 60 -5.77 12.72 11.37
CA ARG A 60 -5.50 12.06 10.08
C ARG A 60 -5.97 10.62 10.10
N VAL A 61 -6.26 10.05 8.94
CA VAL A 61 -6.57 8.63 8.77
C VAL A 61 -5.64 8.03 7.72
N VAL A 62 -4.96 6.97 8.10
CA VAL A 62 -4.13 6.13 7.21
C VAL A 62 -4.51 4.68 7.45
N THR A 63 -4.74 3.95 6.38
CA THR A 63 -5.00 2.52 6.42
C THR A 63 -3.79 1.73 5.95
N ASN A 64 -3.65 0.52 6.44
CA ASN A 64 -2.74 -0.50 5.94
C ASN A 64 -3.43 -1.87 6.02
N GLY A 65 -2.77 -2.93 5.62
CA GLY A 65 -3.28 -4.28 5.74
C GLY A 65 -2.33 -5.17 6.50
N MET A 66 -2.90 -6.18 7.16
CA MET A 66 -2.14 -7.16 7.91
C MET A 66 -2.79 -8.54 7.80
N SER A 67 -1.99 -9.57 7.59
CA SER A 67 -2.39 -10.96 7.83
C SER A 67 -1.78 -11.43 9.13
N GLN A 68 -2.59 -12.09 9.94
CA GLN A 68 -2.06 -12.85 11.07
C GLN A 68 -1.33 -14.10 10.57
N TYR A 69 -0.54 -14.73 11.42
CA TYR A 69 0.18 -15.94 11.05
C TYR A 69 -0.74 -17.04 10.49
N SER A 70 -1.93 -17.20 11.08
CA SER A 70 -2.93 -18.19 10.64
C SER A 70 -3.53 -17.89 9.26
N ARG A 71 -3.52 -16.62 8.80
CA ARG A 71 -4.16 -16.15 7.55
C ARG A 71 -5.62 -16.65 7.42
N ASN A 72 -6.36 -16.64 8.52
CA ASN A 72 -7.68 -17.25 8.63
C ASN A 72 -8.80 -16.23 8.95
N GLU A 73 -8.55 -14.96 8.66
CA GLU A 73 -9.60 -13.95 8.73
C GLU A 73 -10.53 -14.07 7.50
N ARG A 74 -11.74 -13.52 7.63
CA ARG A 74 -12.80 -13.68 6.61
C ARG A 74 -12.47 -13.04 5.25
N ASN A 75 -11.67 -11.97 5.25
CA ASN A 75 -11.38 -11.19 4.04
C ASN A 75 -9.94 -11.35 3.58
N ALA A 76 -9.75 -11.30 2.26
CA ALA A 76 -8.51 -10.94 1.62
C ALA A 76 -8.50 -9.42 1.41
N ASN A 77 -7.36 -8.76 1.60
CA ASN A 77 -7.26 -7.34 1.27
C ASN A 77 -5.92 -6.99 0.62
N SER A 78 -5.90 -5.94 -0.19
CA SER A 78 -4.69 -5.32 -0.72
C SER A 78 -4.86 -3.82 -0.90
N ALA A 79 -3.78 -3.07 -0.85
CA ALA A 79 -3.79 -1.72 -1.38
C ALA A 79 -3.97 -1.76 -2.90
N ILE A 80 -4.65 -0.76 -3.43
CA ILE A 80 -4.66 -0.43 -4.86
C ILE A 80 -3.93 0.89 -4.96
N VAL A 81 -2.66 0.84 -5.33
CA VAL A 81 -1.78 2.01 -5.37
C VAL A 81 -1.56 2.48 -6.80
N VAL A 82 -1.48 3.78 -6.97
CA VAL A 82 -1.22 4.45 -8.25
C VAL A 82 0.15 5.10 -8.19
N GLY A 83 0.94 4.91 -9.24
CA GLY A 83 2.24 5.58 -9.37
C GLY A 83 2.11 7.10 -9.32
N ILE A 84 2.91 7.74 -8.47
CA ILE A 84 2.97 9.20 -8.32
C ILE A 84 4.29 9.69 -8.94
N ASP A 85 4.21 10.81 -9.67
CA ASP A 85 5.35 11.50 -10.25
C ASP A 85 5.61 12.79 -9.45
N PRO A 86 6.75 12.88 -8.73
CA PRO A 86 7.06 14.06 -7.93
C PRO A 86 7.07 15.38 -8.71
N GLU A 87 7.50 15.37 -9.97
CA GLU A 87 7.60 16.57 -10.78
C GLU A 87 6.24 17.08 -11.24
N GLN A 88 5.26 16.17 -11.40
CA GLN A 88 3.91 16.49 -11.87
C GLN A 88 2.91 16.67 -10.74
N ASP A 89 2.96 15.81 -9.71
CA ASP A 89 1.90 15.69 -8.72
C ASP A 89 2.11 16.58 -7.50
N TYR A 90 3.37 16.86 -7.15
CA TYR A 90 3.70 17.77 -6.04
C TYR A 90 5.00 18.54 -6.32
N PRO A 91 5.05 19.31 -7.41
CA PRO A 91 6.23 20.13 -7.70
C PRO A 91 6.49 21.12 -6.56
N GLY A 92 7.75 21.37 -6.24
CA GLY A 92 8.11 22.30 -5.18
C GLY A 92 9.39 21.92 -4.46
N ASP A 93 9.40 22.09 -3.16
CA ASP A 93 10.56 21.75 -2.35
C ASP A 93 10.65 20.24 -2.06
N VAL A 94 11.75 19.81 -1.46
CA VAL A 94 12.05 18.41 -1.17
C VAL A 94 11.07 17.76 -0.17
N LEU A 95 10.22 18.53 0.51
CA LEU A 95 9.23 18.07 1.48
C LEU A 95 7.80 18.13 0.93
N ALA A 96 7.58 18.58 -0.30
CA ALA A 96 6.25 18.75 -0.88
C ALA A 96 5.42 17.45 -0.87
N GLY A 97 6.06 16.29 -1.09
CA GLY A 97 5.40 15.00 -1.03
C GLY A 97 4.87 14.63 0.37
N ILE A 98 5.53 15.08 1.45
CA ILE A 98 5.00 14.95 2.81
C ILE A 98 3.74 15.80 2.97
N GLY A 99 3.74 17.01 2.40
CA GLY A 99 2.58 17.89 2.38
C GLY A 99 1.38 17.21 1.72
N LEU A 100 1.56 16.64 0.53
CA LEU A 100 0.52 15.89 -0.19
C LEU A 100 -0.05 14.73 0.65
N GLN A 101 0.80 13.90 1.25
CA GLN A 101 0.35 12.82 2.11
C GLN A 101 -0.53 13.35 3.25
N ARG A 102 -0.07 14.37 3.96
CA ARG A 102 -0.78 14.98 5.08
C ARG A 102 -2.13 15.58 4.69
N GLU A 103 -2.22 16.17 3.52
CA GLU A 103 -3.46 16.74 2.99
C GLU A 103 -4.50 15.64 2.73
N LEU A 104 -4.11 14.58 2.03
CA LEU A 104 -4.97 13.43 1.73
C LEU A 104 -5.41 12.70 3.02
N GLU A 105 -4.52 12.54 3.99
CA GLU A 105 -4.81 11.90 5.28
C GLU A 105 -5.78 12.73 6.14
N ALA A 106 -5.64 14.05 6.14
CA ALA A 106 -6.56 14.96 6.84
C ALA A 106 -7.94 14.98 6.16
N LEU A 107 -7.98 14.91 4.84
CA LEU A 107 -9.23 14.80 4.09
C LEU A 107 -9.94 13.49 4.41
N ALA A 108 -9.21 12.38 4.45
CA ALA A 108 -9.77 11.09 4.84
C ALA A 108 -10.33 11.10 6.27
N TYR A 109 -9.68 11.77 7.22
CA TYR A 109 -10.18 11.94 8.58
C TYR A 109 -11.53 12.70 8.62
N LYS A 110 -11.65 13.80 7.88
CA LYS A 110 -12.91 14.54 7.74
C LYS A 110 -14.01 13.70 7.12
N MET A 111 -13.71 12.99 6.04
CA MET A 111 -14.66 12.11 5.35
C MET A 111 -15.10 10.93 6.22
N GLY A 112 -14.22 10.46 7.11
CA GLY A 112 -14.52 9.43 8.11
C GLY A 112 -15.47 9.90 9.22
N GLY A 113 -15.67 11.22 9.38
CA GLY A 113 -16.52 11.81 10.42
C GLY A 113 -15.76 12.29 11.64
N GLU A 114 -14.46 12.57 11.50
CA GLU A 114 -13.56 13.14 12.53
C GLU A 114 -13.48 12.31 13.83
N ASN A 115 -13.66 11.00 13.71
CA ASN A 115 -13.69 10.05 14.82
C ASN A 115 -12.80 8.81 14.57
N TYR A 116 -11.86 8.93 13.62
CA TYR A 116 -10.95 7.86 13.17
C TYR A 116 -11.62 6.68 12.46
N ASN A 117 -12.91 6.76 12.13
CA ASN A 117 -13.45 5.89 11.10
C ASN A 117 -12.77 6.19 9.76
N ALA A 118 -12.52 5.17 8.97
CA ALA A 118 -12.00 5.35 7.62
C ALA A 118 -13.15 5.60 6.63
N PRO A 119 -12.99 6.51 5.66
CA PRO A 119 -13.95 6.62 4.57
C PRO A 119 -13.94 5.33 3.75
N ALA A 120 -15.11 4.84 3.38
CA ALA A 120 -15.27 3.62 2.61
C ALA A 120 -16.34 3.73 1.53
N GLN A 121 -16.22 2.90 0.50
CA GLN A 121 -17.15 2.87 -0.62
C GLN A 121 -17.23 1.46 -1.19
N LEU A 122 -18.42 1.03 -1.63
CA LEU A 122 -18.55 -0.19 -2.40
C LEU A 122 -17.89 -0.02 -3.77
N LEU A 123 -17.20 -1.04 -4.22
CA LEU A 123 -16.51 -1.02 -5.52
C LEU A 123 -17.47 -0.74 -6.67
N GLY A 124 -18.68 -1.34 -6.65
CA GLY A 124 -19.69 -1.12 -7.68
C GLY A 124 -20.17 0.34 -7.75
N ASP A 125 -20.23 1.04 -6.63
CA ASP A 125 -20.57 2.45 -6.58
C ASP A 125 -19.39 3.35 -7.00
N PHE A 126 -18.19 3.00 -6.58
CA PHE A 126 -16.96 3.69 -7.00
C PHE A 126 -16.79 3.65 -8.53
N LEU A 127 -17.00 2.50 -9.16
CA LEU A 127 -16.91 2.36 -10.62
C LEU A 127 -18.00 3.17 -11.34
N LYS A 128 -19.16 3.38 -10.72
CA LYS A 128 -20.28 4.18 -11.25
C LYS A 128 -20.18 5.68 -10.89
N GLY A 129 -19.20 6.08 -10.10
CA GLY A 129 -19.01 7.48 -9.71
C GLY A 129 -20.11 8.03 -8.80
N ARG A 130 -20.57 7.25 -7.83
CA ARG A 130 -21.61 7.65 -6.88
C ARG A 130 -21.26 7.20 -5.46
N PRO A 131 -21.65 7.96 -4.42
CA PRO A 131 -21.43 7.59 -3.03
C PRO A 131 -22.16 6.29 -2.67
N SER A 132 -21.61 5.54 -1.72
CA SER A 132 -22.30 4.40 -1.12
C SER A 132 -23.11 4.83 0.09
N THR A 133 -24.30 4.24 0.26
CA THR A 133 -25.24 4.55 1.35
C THR A 133 -25.51 3.36 2.27
N ALA A 134 -25.16 2.15 1.84
CA ALA A 134 -25.30 0.92 2.61
C ALA A 134 -24.18 -0.05 2.25
N LEU A 135 -23.80 -0.91 3.19
CA LEU A 135 -22.91 -2.04 2.93
C LEU A 135 -23.65 -3.16 2.22
N GLY A 136 -22.92 -3.93 1.39
CA GLY A 136 -23.41 -5.16 0.77
C GLY A 136 -23.05 -6.40 1.60
N SER A 137 -22.71 -7.47 0.91
CA SER A 137 -22.37 -8.77 1.53
C SER A 137 -20.99 -8.78 2.22
N VAL A 138 -20.09 -7.88 1.85
CA VAL A 138 -18.75 -7.78 2.44
C VAL A 138 -18.78 -6.85 3.64
N THR A 139 -18.43 -7.38 4.80
CA THR A 139 -18.26 -6.58 6.01
C THR A 139 -16.82 -6.10 6.11
N PRO A 140 -16.56 -4.77 6.12
CA PRO A 140 -15.20 -4.24 6.28
C PRO A 140 -14.58 -4.67 7.61
N SER A 141 -13.26 -4.85 7.60
CA SER A 141 -12.51 -5.32 8.77
C SER A 141 -11.86 -4.18 9.57
N TYR A 142 -11.80 -2.98 9.02
CA TYR A 142 -11.16 -1.83 9.65
C TYR A 142 -11.79 -1.45 11.00
N GLN A 143 -10.93 -1.19 12.00
CA GLN A 143 -11.35 -0.66 13.30
C GLN A 143 -10.76 0.75 13.51
N PRO A 144 -11.52 1.69 14.10
CA PRO A 144 -12.77 1.50 14.85
C PRO A 144 -14.02 1.27 14.00
N GLY A 145 -14.00 1.58 12.71
CA GLY A 145 -15.10 1.38 11.79
C GLY A 145 -14.95 2.19 10.52
N VAL A 146 -15.93 2.11 9.64
CA VAL A 146 -15.95 2.84 8.38
C VAL A 146 -17.13 3.77 8.28
N THR A 147 -16.95 4.89 7.57
CA THR A 147 -18.01 5.83 7.18
C THR A 147 -18.19 5.75 5.68
N LEU A 148 -19.36 5.37 5.22
CA LEU A 148 -19.65 5.29 3.79
C LEU A 148 -19.65 6.68 3.16
N SER A 149 -18.95 6.82 2.05
CA SER A 149 -18.72 8.10 1.38
C SER A 149 -18.45 7.91 -0.11
N ASP A 150 -18.03 8.95 -0.80
CA ASP A 150 -17.49 8.92 -2.15
C ASP A 150 -15.97 9.12 -2.12
N LEU A 151 -15.21 8.05 -2.27
CA LEU A 151 -13.75 8.08 -2.26
C LEU A 151 -13.13 8.87 -3.42
N SER A 152 -13.91 9.20 -4.47
CA SER A 152 -13.41 10.08 -5.53
C SER A 152 -13.12 11.49 -5.03
N SER A 153 -13.69 11.89 -3.89
CA SER A 153 -13.38 13.15 -3.22
C SER A 153 -12.11 13.12 -2.37
N ALA A 154 -11.52 11.92 -2.14
CA ALA A 154 -10.35 11.73 -1.29
C ALA A 154 -9.04 11.59 -2.07
N LEU A 155 -9.11 11.40 -3.38
CA LEU A 155 -7.96 11.10 -4.23
C LEU A 155 -7.91 12.06 -5.43
N PRO A 156 -6.74 12.34 -5.98
CA PRO A 156 -6.62 13.10 -7.23
C PRO A 156 -7.33 12.41 -8.40
N ASP A 157 -7.88 13.20 -9.32
CA ASP A 157 -8.64 12.70 -10.47
C ASP A 157 -7.89 11.69 -11.32
N TYR A 158 -6.59 11.89 -11.52
CA TYR A 158 -5.76 10.95 -12.27
C TYR A 158 -5.67 9.58 -11.61
N ALA A 159 -5.67 9.54 -10.26
CA ALA A 159 -5.63 8.29 -9.52
C ALA A 159 -6.98 7.56 -9.57
N ILE A 160 -8.09 8.32 -9.47
CA ILE A 160 -9.45 7.76 -9.64
C ILE A 160 -9.63 7.16 -11.02
N ALA A 161 -9.23 7.88 -12.08
CA ALA A 161 -9.30 7.40 -13.46
C ALA A 161 -8.48 6.12 -13.64
N ALA A 162 -7.24 6.10 -13.17
CA ALA A 162 -6.36 4.95 -13.26
C ALA A 162 -6.94 3.71 -12.53
N ILE A 163 -7.44 3.88 -11.30
CA ILE A 163 -8.03 2.78 -10.53
C ILE A 163 -9.29 2.23 -11.26
N ARG A 164 -10.16 3.11 -11.77
CA ARG A 164 -11.35 2.69 -12.52
C ARG A 164 -11.01 1.91 -13.79
N GLU A 165 -9.94 2.27 -14.47
CA GLU A 165 -9.42 1.54 -15.63
C GLU A 165 -8.85 0.18 -15.24
N ALA A 166 -8.06 0.12 -14.16
CA ALA A 166 -7.35 -1.08 -13.75
C ALA A 166 -8.26 -2.19 -13.19
N ILE A 167 -9.31 -1.85 -12.44
CA ILE A 167 -10.18 -2.83 -11.77
C ILE A 167 -10.79 -3.85 -12.74
N PRO A 168 -11.39 -3.47 -13.90
CA PRO A 168 -11.89 -4.44 -14.87
C PRO A 168 -10.80 -5.33 -15.49
N VAL A 169 -9.57 -4.83 -15.57
CA VAL A 169 -8.42 -5.63 -16.05
C VAL A 169 -8.00 -6.65 -14.99
N PHE A 170 -8.02 -6.26 -13.73
CA PHE A 170 -7.73 -7.16 -12.61
C PHE A 170 -8.78 -8.27 -12.50
N ASP A 171 -10.05 -7.97 -12.78
CA ASP A 171 -11.13 -8.97 -12.78
C ASP A 171 -10.93 -10.08 -13.84
N LYS A 172 -10.30 -9.75 -14.98
CA LYS A 172 -9.94 -10.76 -15.99
C LYS A 172 -8.88 -11.74 -15.50
N GLN A 173 -8.04 -11.34 -14.54
CA GLN A 173 -6.99 -12.18 -13.96
C GLN A 173 -7.46 -12.91 -12.69
N ILE A 174 -8.31 -12.26 -11.91
CA ILE A 174 -8.89 -12.78 -10.66
C ILE A 174 -10.39 -12.61 -10.77
N HIS A 175 -11.09 -13.64 -11.23
CA HIS A 175 -12.54 -13.60 -11.40
C HIS A 175 -13.27 -13.27 -10.10
N GLY A 176 -14.10 -12.23 -10.13
CA GLY A 176 -14.79 -11.71 -8.96
C GLY A 176 -14.05 -10.55 -8.28
N PHE A 177 -12.87 -10.14 -8.79
CA PHE A 177 -12.16 -8.98 -8.25
C PHE A 177 -12.99 -7.70 -8.35
N ALA A 178 -13.76 -7.52 -9.43
CA ALA A 178 -14.66 -6.39 -9.63
C ALA A 178 -16.08 -6.61 -9.04
N MET A 179 -16.24 -7.53 -8.08
CA MET A 179 -17.55 -7.73 -7.43
C MET A 179 -18.05 -6.41 -6.84
N ALA A 180 -19.34 -6.12 -7.06
CA ALA A 180 -19.91 -4.83 -6.69
C ALA A 180 -19.86 -4.55 -5.18
N ASP A 181 -19.93 -5.60 -4.37
CA ASP A 181 -19.95 -5.55 -2.91
C ASP A 181 -18.56 -5.51 -2.26
N ALA A 182 -17.46 -5.65 -3.03
CA ALA A 182 -16.12 -5.44 -2.50
C ALA A 182 -16.02 -4.04 -1.89
N VAL A 183 -15.31 -3.92 -0.76
CA VAL A 183 -15.23 -2.65 -0.02
C VAL A 183 -13.89 -1.99 -0.26
N LEU A 184 -13.93 -0.76 -0.72
CA LEU A 184 -12.77 0.14 -0.74
C LEU A 184 -12.75 0.92 0.57
N THR A 185 -11.61 0.88 1.28
CA THR A 185 -11.39 1.62 2.53
C THR A 185 -10.15 2.49 2.35
N GLY A 186 -10.29 3.77 2.55
CA GLY A 186 -9.22 4.75 2.30
C GLY A 186 -8.78 5.47 3.58
N ILE A 187 -7.61 6.02 3.55
CA ILE A 187 -6.67 6.11 2.43
C ILE A 187 -5.35 5.45 2.82
N GLU A 188 -4.61 4.89 1.85
CA GLU A 188 -3.27 4.36 2.09
C GLU A 188 -2.26 5.22 1.33
N THR A 189 -1.60 6.15 2.03
CA THR A 189 -0.67 7.12 1.49
C THR A 189 0.79 6.75 1.72
N ARG A 190 1.04 5.74 2.58
CA ARG A 190 2.38 5.39 3.06
C ARG A 190 2.87 4.05 2.52
N SER A 191 2.78 3.86 1.21
CA SER A 191 3.34 2.68 0.52
C SER A 191 4.80 2.84 0.14
N SER A 192 5.31 4.07 0.10
CA SER A 192 6.73 4.41 -0.08
C SER A 192 7.01 5.81 0.50
N SER A 193 8.29 6.07 0.82
CA SER A 193 8.67 7.39 1.33
C SER A 193 8.61 8.44 0.20
N PRO A 194 8.02 9.61 0.46
CA PRO A 194 8.01 10.73 -0.50
C PRO A 194 9.36 11.47 -0.54
N ILE A 195 10.30 11.10 0.32
CA ILE A 195 11.63 11.70 0.40
C ILE A 195 12.71 10.63 0.38
N CYS A 196 13.93 11.03 0.02
CA CYS A 196 15.12 10.18 0.14
C CYS A 196 16.18 10.89 0.99
N ILE A 197 16.50 10.31 2.14
CA ILE A 197 17.58 10.82 3.01
C ILE A 197 18.91 10.33 2.45
N LYS A 198 19.65 11.20 1.76
CA LYS A 198 20.85 10.82 1.03
C LYS A 198 21.95 10.23 1.91
N ARG A 199 22.53 9.11 1.45
CA ARG A 199 23.65 8.41 2.08
C ARG A 199 24.74 8.06 1.07
N GLY A 200 25.98 7.91 1.53
CA GLY A 200 27.12 7.48 0.75
C GLY A 200 27.13 5.96 0.49
N ALA A 201 28.18 5.50 -0.20
CA ALA A 201 28.42 4.06 -0.44
C ALA A 201 28.71 3.28 0.86
N ASP A 202 29.14 3.98 1.88
CA ASP A 202 29.38 3.49 3.25
C ASP A 202 28.09 3.48 4.12
N PHE A 203 26.95 3.78 3.52
CA PHE A 203 25.62 3.91 4.15
C PHE A 203 25.46 5.06 5.15
N HIS A 204 26.50 5.88 5.39
CA HIS A 204 26.35 7.10 6.17
C HIS A 204 25.54 8.17 5.47
N SER A 205 24.76 8.93 6.22
CA SER A 205 24.17 10.18 5.74
C SER A 205 25.27 11.15 5.25
N VAL A 206 25.03 11.74 4.07
CA VAL A 206 25.99 12.70 3.49
C VAL A 206 26.11 14.00 4.29
N THR A 207 25.17 14.27 5.20
CA THR A 207 25.10 15.52 5.97
C THR A 207 25.27 15.33 7.47
N THR A 208 25.08 14.12 7.98
CA THR A 208 25.04 13.89 9.43
C THR A 208 25.85 12.66 9.80
N ARG A 209 26.93 12.88 10.53
CA ARG A 209 27.79 11.81 11.01
C ARG A 209 27.05 10.93 12.04
N GLY A 210 27.23 9.60 11.95
CA GLY A 210 26.60 8.64 12.85
C GLY A 210 25.11 8.38 12.56
N LEU A 211 24.57 8.95 11.47
CA LEU A 211 23.24 8.66 10.96
C LEU A 211 23.33 7.72 9.76
N TYR A 212 22.59 6.61 9.82
CA TYR A 212 22.55 5.59 8.76
C TYR A 212 21.11 5.47 8.23
N PRO A 213 20.74 6.25 7.18
CA PRO A 213 19.42 6.16 6.59
C PRO A 213 19.18 4.76 6.01
N ALA A 214 18.07 4.09 6.37
CA ALA A 214 17.79 2.72 5.97
C ALA A 214 16.32 2.49 5.64
N GLY A 215 16.07 1.59 4.73
CA GLY A 215 14.77 1.02 4.42
C GLY A 215 13.80 1.98 3.75
N GLU A 216 12.50 1.73 3.97
CA GLU A 216 11.41 2.44 3.30
C GLU A 216 11.34 3.91 3.75
N GLY A 217 11.38 4.18 5.05
CA GLY A 217 11.27 5.54 5.57
C GLY A 217 12.38 6.48 5.11
N ALA A 218 13.54 5.94 4.76
CA ALA A 218 14.67 6.69 4.22
C ALA A 218 14.66 6.77 2.66
N GLY A 219 13.71 6.13 1.99
CA GLY A 219 13.55 6.18 0.53
C GLY A 219 14.44 5.20 -0.25
N TYR A 220 14.89 4.11 0.38
CA TYR A 220 15.75 3.09 -0.26
C TYR A 220 15.05 1.76 -0.54
N ALA A 221 13.83 1.58 -0.11
CA ALA A 221 13.07 0.36 -0.32
C ALA A 221 11.57 0.66 -0.36
N GLY A 222 10.81 -0.10 -1.15
CA GLY A 222 9.35 0.05 -1.28
C GLY A 222 8.57 -1.20 -0.85
N GLY A 223 9.21 -2.19 -0.21
CA GLY A 223 8.55 -3.42 0.22
C GLY A 223 9.28 -4.12 1.36
N ILE A 224 8.60 -5.07 2.01
CA ILE A 224 9.06 -5.75 3.23
C ILE A 224 10.45 -6.39 3.03
N LEU A 225 10.62 -7.20 1.98
CA LEU A 225 11.89 -7.90 1.74
C LEU A 225 13.01 -6.94 1.33
N SER A 226 12.72 -5.95 0.49
CA SER A 226 13.73 -4.96 0.08
C SER A 226 14.17 -4.09 1.27
N ALA A 227 13.25 -3.71 2.15
CA ALA A 227 13.57 -2.99 3.38
C ALA A 227 14.41 -3.84 4.35
N ALA A 228 14.09 -5.13 4.49
CA ALA A 228 14.87 -6.05 5.31
C ALA A 228 16.30 -6.24 4.78
N ILE A 229 16.45 -6.41 3.47
CA ILE A 229 17.79 -6.54 2.83
C ILE A 229 18.61 -5.26 3.01
N ASP A 230 17.98 -4.09 2.81
CA ASP A 230 18.65 -2.82 3.02
C ASP A 230 19.08 -2.63 4.49
N GLY A 231 18.19 -2.99 5.43
CA GLY A 231 18.47 -2.95 6.85
C GLY A 231 19.66 -3.86 7.25
N ILE A 232 19.76 -5.06 6.67
CA ILE A 232 20.91 -5.96 6.89
C ILE A 232 22.21 -5.30 6.40
N LYS A 233 22.23 -4.74 5.19
CA LYS A 233 23.41 -4.07 4.64
C LYS A 233 23.84 -2.87 5.48
N VAL A 234 22.89 -2.09 5.95
CA VAL A 234 23.18 -0.96 6.84
C VAL A 234 23.72 -1.44 8.19
N ALA A 235 23.13 -2.49 8.78
CA ALA A 235 23.63 -3.07 10.01
C ALA A 235 25.06 -3.62 9.88
N GLU A 236 25.38 -4.24 8.75
CA GLU A 236 26.75 -4.69 8.44
C GLU A 236 27.73 -3.50 8.38
N ALA A 237 27.33 -2.39 7.73
CA ALA A 237 28.16 -1.20 7.66
C ALA A 237 28.40 -0.58 9.05
N VAL A 238 27.38 -0.49 9.88
CA VAL A 238 27.52 -0.04 11.29
C VAL A 238 28.47 -0.94 12.07
N ALA A 239 28.32 -2.27 11.93
CA ALA A 239 29.20 -3.23 12.61
C ALA A 239 30.65 -3.09 12.16
N GLN A 240 30.89 -2.89 10.86
CA GLN A 240 32.23 -2.65 10.32
C GLN A 240 32.88 -1.41 10.91
N GLU A 241 32.15 -0.31 11.00
CA GLU A 241 32.67 0.93 11.60
C GLU A 241 33.01 0.74 13.07
N LEU A 242 32.11 0.15 13.85
CA LEU A 242 32.29 -0.06 15.29
C LEU A 242 33.43 -1.06 15.61
N CYS A 243 33.66 -2.04 14.74
CA CYS A 243 34.71 -3.06 14.90
C CYS A 243 36.05 -2.70 14.23
N GLY A 244 36.21 -1.45 13.77
CA GLY A 244 37.49 -0.96 13.23
C GLY A 244 37.85 -1.48 11.82
N GLY A 245 36.84 -1.77 11.00
CA GLY A 245 37.04 -1.91 9.56
C GLY A 245 37.63 -3.25 9.05
N GLN A 246 37.60 -4.32 9.83
CA GLN A 246 38.02 -5.65 9.41
C GLN A 246 36.86 -6.56 9.00
N LEU A 247 36.10 -6.19 7.96
CA LEU A 247 35.24 -7.13 7.26
C LEU A 247 35.49 -7.01 5.75
N HIS A 248 35.55 -8.13 5.06
CA HIS A 248 35.94 -8.21 3.64
C HIS A 248 35.10 -7.32 2.73
N PRO A 249 35.67 -6.67 1.71
CA PRO A 249 34.96 -5.88 0.75
C PRO A 249 33.97 -6.76 -0.03
N GLN A 250 32.68 -6.47 0.08
CA GLN A 250 31.68 -7.06 -0.81
C GLN A 250 31.79 -6.40 -2.19
N SER A 251 31.63 -7.21 -3.24
CA SER A 251 31.53 -6.73 -4.62
C SER A 251 30.45 -5.68 -4.79
N PRO A 252 30.64 -4.66 -5.64
CA PRO A 252 29.65 -3.61 -5.82
C PRO A 252 28.32 -4.20 -6.30
N ALA A 253 27.25 -3.90 -5.56
CA ALA A 253 25.90 -4.29 -5.93
C ALA A 253 25.52 -3.62 -7.26
N GLN A 254 25.11 -4.42 -8.24
CA GLN A 254 24.51 -3.91 -9.46
C GLN A 254 23.19 -3.18 -9.12
N PRO A 255 22.88 -2.08 -9.82
CA PRO A 255 21.62 -1.37 -9.60
C PRO A 255 20.45 -2.29 -9.93
N VAL A 256 19.57 -2.51 -8.97
CA VAL A 256 18.29 -3.17 -9.20
C VAL A 256 17.41 -2.16 -9.92
N HIS A 257 17.22 -2.35 -11.22
CA HIS A 257 16.20 -1.60 -11.96
C HIS A 257 14.84 -1.94 -11.35
N ALA A 258 14.19 -0.90 -10.81
CA ALA A 258 12.79 -0.99 -10.41
C ALA A 258 11.94 -1.24 -11.67
N ALA A 259 11.24 -2.37 -11.70
CA ALA A 259 10.19 -2.68 -12.65
C ALA A 259 8.83 -2.39 -12.00
#